data_09a9a5f33b72359297a51dc6bbe37091
#
_entry.id   09a9a5f33b72359297a51dc6bbe37091
#
_cell.length_a   1.000
_cell.length_b   1.000
_cell.length_c   1.000
_cell.angle_alpha   90.00
_cell.angle_beta   90.00
_cell.angle_gamma   90.00
#
_symmetry.space_group_name_H-M   'P 1'
#
loop_
_entity.id
_entity.type
_entity.pdbx_description
1 polymer ?
#
loop_
_entity_poly.entity_id
_entity_poly.type
_entity_poly.pdbx_seq_one_letter_code
_entity_poly.pdbx_strand_id
1 'polypeptide(L)'
;MNKERFLRLLNERILILDGGMGTMIQSFKLNEQDYRGERFADFPGQLKGNNDLLCITRPDVIQSIHRQYLDAGADIFATNTFNANAISMADYAMEAYVREINLAAGRLSREVADTYMAEHPDRTIFVAGSIGPTNKTASMSPDVSDPAYRAVTYKDLYNAYKEQVEGLVDGGVDIILFETTFDTLNVKAGLEAAEVVLKEKEKDLPIMLSLTLSAQGGRTFSGQTLLAFLASIQHTHIVSVGLNCSFGAADMKPYLQELAKYAPYYISAYPNAGLPNSFGTYDETPDKMAQHVKPFVEEGLVNIIGGCCGTTPAHISRYPELVKGAKPHIPALKPDCLWLSGLELLEVKPENNFVNVGERCNVAGSRKFLRLIKEGSYEEALTIARSKWRMAPK
;
A
#
# COMPACT_ATOMS: atom_id res chain seq x y z
N MET A 1 7.94 -20.25 2.43
CA MET A 1 9.08 -19.49 2.97
C MET A 1 8.61 -18.83 4.27
N ASN A 2 9.45 -18.60 5.28
CA ASN A 2 8.96 -18.09 6.54
C ASN A 2 9.37 -16.63 6.77
N LYS A 3 8.60 -15.93 7.59
CA LYS A 3 8.83 -14.56 8.01
C LYS A 3 10.22 -14.32 8.59
N GLU A 4 10.73 -15.26 9.37
CA GLU A 4 12.09 -15.18 9.98
C GLU A 4 13.18 -15.01 8.92
N ARG A 5 13.10 -15.76 7.81
CA ARG A 5 14.08 -15.63 6.71
C ARG A 5 14.02 -14.25 6.07
N PHE A 6 12.81 -13.72 5.87
CA PHE A 6 12.61 -12.37 5.34
C PHE A 6 13.22 -11.31 6.25
N LEU A 7 12.89 -11.36 7.55
CA LEU A 7 13.41 -10.41 8.55
C LEU A 7 14.94 -10.49 8.68
N ARG A 8 15.51 -11.69 8.62
CA ARG A 8 16.95 -11.87 8.64
C ARG A 8 17.61 -11.16 7.43
N LEU A 9 17.09 -11.36 6.23
CA LEU A 9 17.65 -10.74 5.03
C LEU A 9 17.54 -9.21 5.05
N LEU A 10 16.45 -8.65 5.61
CA LEU A 10 16.30 -7.19 5.78
C LEU A 10 17.35 -6.58 6.73
N ASN A 11 17.90 -7.38 7.64
CA ASN A 11 19.01 -6.95 8.51
C ASN A 11 20.39 -7.16 7.88
N GLU A 12 20.51 -8.11 6.95
CA GLU A 12 21.77 -8.45 6.31
C GLU A 12 22.09 -7.57 5.10
N ARG A 13 21.09 -7.24 4.31
CA ARG A 13 21.26 -6.48 3.05
C ARG A 13 20.00 -5.74 2.62
N ILE A 14 20.16 -4.78 1.73
CA ILE A 14 19.04 -4.14 1.06
C ILE A 14 18.47 -5.11 0.03
N LEU A 15 17.14 -5.33 0.06
CA LEU A 15 16.42 -6.16 -0.90
C LEU A 15 15.92 -5.30 -2.07
N ILE A 16 15.78 -5.93 -3.23
CA ILE A 16 15.31 -5.29 -4.46
C ILE A 16 13.88 -5.78 -4.73
N LEU A 17 12.93 -4.84 -4.73
CA LEU A 17 11.57 -5.03 -5.20
C LEU A 17 11.53 -4.79 -6.72
N ASP A 18 10.57 -5.39 -7.40
CA ASP A 18 10.33 -5.21 -8.83
C ASP A 18 9.96 -3.76 -9.22
N GLY A 19 9.45 -3.59 -10.42
CA GLY A 19 9.05 -2.30 -10.98
C GLY A 19 7.58 -2.27 -11.43
N GLY A 20 7.26 -1.31 -12.31
CA GLY A 20 5.89 -1.02 -12.73
C GLY A 20 5.23 -2.14 -13.52
N MET A 21 4.36 -2.94 -12.91
CA MET A 21 3.57 -3.97 -13.59
C MET A 21 2.70 -3.36 -14.71
N GLY A 22 1.96 -2.32 -14.42
CA GLY A 22 1.13 -1.63 -15.42
C GLY A 22 1.93 -1.07 -16.59
N THR A 23 3.13 -0.53 -16.33
CA THR A 23 4.06 -0.06 -17.37
C THR A 23 4.46 -1.21 -18.32
N MET A 24 4.76 -2.36 -17.76
CA MET A 24 5.12 -3.53 -18.55
C MET A 24 3.94 -4.10 -19.35
N ILE A 25 2.75 -4.19 -18.76
CA ILE A 25 1.53 -4.63 -19.47
C ILE A 25 1.24 -3.72 -20.67
N GLN A 26 1.38 -2.41 -20.53
CA GLN A 26 1.18 -1.46 -21.63
C GLN A 26 2.10 -1.72 -22.84
N SER A 27 3.33 -2.23 -22.60
CA SER A 27 4.27 -2.54 -23.69
C SER A 27 3.79 -3.68 -24.59
N PHE A 28 2.93 -4.57 -24.12
CA PHE A 28 2.35 -5.66 -24.89
C PHE A 28 1.21 -5.21 -25.82
N LYS A 29 0.69 -3.98 -25.65
CA LYS A 29 -0.37 -3.38 -26.49
C LYS A 29 -1.60 -4.28 -26.63
N LEU A 30 -2.01 -4.90 -25.51
CA LEU A 30 -3.15 -5.83 -25.47
C LEU A 30 -4.45 -5.14 -25.88
N ASN A 31 -5.31 -5.88 -26.61
CA ASN A 31 -6.62 -5.45 -27.06
C ASN A 31 -7.72 -6.07 -26.21
N GLU A 32 -8.99 -5.72 -26.44
CA GLU A 32 -10.15 -6.24 -25.70
C GLU A 32 -10.21 -7.77 -25.70
N GLN A 33 -9.88 -8.41 -26.83
CA GLN A 33 -9.90 -9.87 -26.95
C GLN A 33 -8.86 -10.55 -26.04
N ASP A 34 -7.68 -9.93 -25.84
CA ASP A 34 -6.68 -10.41 -24.92
C ASP A 34 -7.18 -10.38 -23.47
N TYR A 35 -7.89 -9.31 -23.08
CA TYR A 35 -8.50 -9.20 -21.75
C TYR A 35 -9.65 -10.18 -21.52
N ARG A 36 -10.41 -10.52 -22.56
CA ARG A 36 -11.49 -11.51 -22.48
C ARG A 36 -10.97 -12.93 -22.40
N GLY A 37 -9.94 -13.25 -23.18
CA GLY A 37 -9.55 -14.63 -23.41
C GLY A 37 -10.72 -15.47 -23.92
N GLU A 38 -10.60 -16.77 -23.86
CA GLU A 38 -11.68 -17.70 -24.20
C GLU A 38 -12.81 -17.69 -23.15
N ARG A 39 -12.43 -17.59 -21.88
CA ARG A 39 -13.35 -17.73 -20.74
C ARG A 39 -14.40 -16.64 -20.64
N PHE A 40 -14.07 -15.42 -21.00
CA PHE A 40 -14.93 -14.25 -20.89
C PHE A 40 -15.33 -13.69 -22.26
N ALA A 41 -15.30 -14.53 -23.32
CA ALA A 41 -15.61 -14.12 -24.69
C ALA A 41 -16.96 -13.40 -24.78
N ASP A 42 -17.98 -13.94 -24.12
CA ASP A 42 -19.36 -13.43 -24.13
C ASP A 42 -19.70 -12.59 -22.87
N PHE A 43 -18.69 -12.23 -22.05
CA PHE A 43 -18.93 -11.45 -20.84
C PHE A 43 -19.48 -10.05 -21.22
N PRO A 44 -20.54 -9.54 -20.55
CA PRO A 44 -21.11 -8.23 -20.86
C PRO A 44 -20.13 -7.10 -20.45
N GLY A 45 -20.13 -6.02 -21.23
CA GLY A 45 -19.27 -4.86 -20.94
C GLY A 45 -17.84 -4.97 -21.47
N GLN A 46 -17.06 -3.93 -21.27
CA GLN A 46 -15.67 -3.84 -21.70
C GLN A 46 -14.74 -4.34 -20.58
N LEU A 47 -13.78 -5.20 -20.90
CA LEU A 47 -12.80 -5.73 -19.95
C LEU A 47 -11.40 -5.14 -20.15
N LYS A 48 -11.13 -4.47 -21.28
CA LYS A 48 -9.85 -3.80 -21.52
C LYS A 48 -9.58 -2.75 -20.44
N GLY A 49 -8.44 -2.87 -19.79
CA GLY A 49 -8.03 -2.04 -18.64
C GLY A 49 -8.13 -2.76 -17.30
N ASN A 50 -8.84 -3.87 -17.20
CA ASN A 50 -8.80 -4.74 -16.04
C ASN A 50 -7.52 -5.60 -16.04
N ASN A 51 -6.41 -4.99 -15.68
CA ASN A 51 -5.11 -5.65 -15.74
C ASN A 51 -5.02 -6.87 -14.82
N ASP A 52 -5.71 -6.86 -13.70
CA ASP A 52 -5.69 -7.95 -12.72
C ASP A 52 -6.28 -9.24 -13.29
N LEU A 53 -7.23 -9.12 -14.21
CA LEU A 53 -7.87 -10.23 -14.93
C LEU A 53 -6.87 -11.02 -15.79
N LEU A 54 -5.79 -10.38 -16.23
CA LEU A 54 -4.76 -11.01 -17.07
C LEU A 54 -4.07 -12.20 -16.39
N CYS A 55 -4.13 -12.31 -15.07
CA CYS A 55 -3.68 -13.50 -14.34
C CYS A 55 -4.45 -14.76 -14.75
N ILE A 56 -5.69 -14.61 -15.25
CA ILE A 56 -6.54 -15.71 -15.74
C ILE A 56 -6.50 -15.80 -17.26
N THR A 57 -6.60 -14.66 -17.96
CA THR A 57 -6.82 -14.64 -19.42
C THR A 57 -5.51 -14.63 -20.23
N ARG A 58 -4.43 -14.06 -19.68
CA ARG A 58 -3.10 -13.99 -20.29
C ARG A 58 -2.00 -14.25 -19.26
N PRO A 59 -2.03 -15.42 -18.60
CA PRO A 59 -1.00 -15.79 -17.61
C PRO A 59 0.42 -15.78 -18.22
N ASP A 60 0.57 -16.08 -19.50
CA ASP A 60 1.82 -16.02 -20.26
C ASP A 60 2.48 -14.63 -20.20
N VAL A 61 1.70 -13.57 -20.34
CA VAL A 61 2.17 -12.19 -20.28
C VAL A 61 2.66 -11.86 -18.86
N ILE A 62 1.87 -12.20 -17.83
CA ILE A 62 2.22 -11.90 -16.45
C ILE A 62 3.45 -12.69 -16.00
N GLN A 63 3.54 -13.98 -16.33
CA GLN A 63 4.73 -14.80 -16.08
C GLN A 63 5.98 -14.21 -16.73
N SER A 64 5.87 -13.77 -17.99
CA SER A 64 6.97 -13.14 -18.72
C SER A 64 7.45 -11.85 -18.02
N ILE A 65 6.53 -11.02 -17.52
CA ILE A 65 6.88 -9.79 -16.81
C ILE A 65 7.60 -10.11 -15.50
N HIS A 66 7.07 -11.02 -14.68
CA HIS A 66 7.71 -11.44 -13.44
C HIS A 66 9.13 -11.97 -13.71
N ARG A 67 9.29 -12.83 -14.72
CA ARG A 67 10.59 -13.37 -15.09
C ARG A 67 11.58 -12.28 -15.46
N GLN A 68 11.18 -11.29 -16.25
CA GLN A 68 12.04 -10.18 -16.65
C GLN A 68 12.53 -9.36 -15.44
N TYR A 69 11.69 -9.15 -14.42
CA TYR A 69 12.11 -8.46 -13.18
C TYR A 69 13.06 -9.32 -12.34
N LEU A 70 12.85 -10.63 -12.26
CA LEU A 70 13.77 -11.54 -11.58
C LEU A 70 15.15 -11.58 -12.28
N ASP A 71 15.17 -11.63 -13.60
CA ASP A 71 16.39 -11.57 -14.40
C ASP A 71 17.12 -10.22 -14.25
N ALA A 72 16.38 -9.14 -13.99
CA ALA A 72 16.91 -7.82 -13.65
C ALA A 72 17.48 -7.73 -12.23
N GLY A 73 17.28 -8.74 -11.40
CA GLY A 73 17.86 -8.83 -10.06
C GLY A 73 16.89 -8.59 -8.91
N ALA A 74 15.58 -8.55 -9.15
CA ALA A 74 14.59 -8.41 -8.07
C ALA A 74 14.63 -9.62 -7.11
N ASP A 75 14.56 -9.37 -5.81
CA ASP A 75 14.42 -10.35 -4.73
C ASP A 75 12.96 -10.55 -4.34
N ILE A 76 12.17 -9.52 -4.53
CA ILE A 76 10.73 -9.45 -4.24
C ILE A 76 10.03 -9.02 -5.51
N PHE A 77 8.94 -9.66 -5.86
CA PHE A 77 8.06 -9.16 -6.91
C PHE A 77 6.60 -9.24 -6.48
N ALA A 78 5.82 -8.26 -6.94
CA ALA A 78 4.43 -8.10 -6.56
C ALA A 78 3.51 -8.85 -7.52
N THR A 79 2.45 -9.50 -6.98
CA THR A 79 1.39 -10.09 -7.81
C THR A 79 0.67 -9.02 -8.62
N ASN A 80 0.10 -9.39 -9.76
CA ASN A 80 -0.73 -8.48 -10.56
C ASN A 80 -2.16 -8.44 -10.02
N THR A 81 -2.35 -7.84 -8.82
CA THR A 81 -3.62 -7.81 -8.07
C THR A 81 -3.92 -6.46 -7.43
N PHE A 82 -3.32 -5.40 -7.94
CA PHE A 82 -3.41 -4.06 -7.36
C PHE A 82 -4.86 -3.59 -7.14
N ASN A 83 -5.77 -3.84 -8.11
CA ASN A 83 -7.17 -3.47 -8.04
C ASN A 83 -8.10 -4.69 -7.81
N ALA A 84 -7.57 -5.86 -7.47
CA ALA A 84 -8.35 -7.10 -7.39
C ALA A 84 -9.17 -7.21 -6.10
N ASN A 85 -9.94 -6.18 -5.76
CA ASN A 85 -10.91 -6.13 -4.67
C ASN A 85 -12.32 -5.86 -5.20
N ALA A 86 -13.36 -6.25 -4.47
CA ALA A 86 -14.75 -6.16 -4.92
C ALA A 86 -15.20 -4.73 -5.25
N ILE A 87 -14.69 -3.72 -4.53
CA ILE A 87 -15.06 -2.31 -4.75
C ILE A 87 -14.52 -1.80 -6.09
N SER A 88 -13.28 -2.13 -6.44
CA SER A 88 -12.66 -1.74 -7.71
C SER A 88 -13.15 -2.60 -8.88
N MET A 89 -13.38 -3.91 -8.66
CA MET A 89 -13.89 -4.82 -9.68
C MET A 89 -15.35 -4.55 -10.07
N ALA A 90 -16.11 -3.82 -9.25
CA ALA A 90 -17.46 -3.35 -9.59
C ALA A 90 -17.49 -2.47 -10.85
N ASP A 91 -16.39 -1.76 -11.16
CA ASP A 91 -16.30 -0.96 -12.39
C ASP A 91 -16.38 -1.81 -13.68
N TYR A 92 -16.07 -3.10 -13.54
CA TYR A 92 -16.12 -4.11 -14.63
C TYR A 92 -17.24 -5.14 -14.45
N ALA A 93 -18.10 -5.01 -13.42
CA ALA A 93 -19.08 -6.02 -13.02
C ALA A 93 -18.44 -7.41 -12.76
N MET A 94 -17.23 -7.42 -12.19
CA MET A 94 -16.44 -8.63 -11.95
C MET A 94 -16.21 -8.94 -10.47
N GLU A 95 -17.04 -8.43 -9.58
CA GLU A 95 -16.95 -8.64 -8.13
C GLU A 95 -16.92 -10.13 -7.76
N ALA A 96 -17.72 -10.94 -8.48
CA ALA A 96 -17.80 -12.37 -8.23
C ALA A 96 -16.50 -13.16 -8.53
N TYR A 97 -15.54 -12.54 -9.21
CA TYR A 97 -14.28 -13.18 -9.60
C TYR A 97 -13.08 -12.76 -8.73
N VAL A 98 -13.29 -11.88 -7.76
CA VAL A 98 -12.23 -11.31 -6.92
C VAL A 98 -11.36 -12.40 -6.29
N ARG A 99 -11.97 -13.36 -5.61
CA ARG A 99 -11.24 -14.43 -4.95
C ARG A 99 -10.45 -15.28 -5.94
N GLU A 100 -11.03 -15.58 -7.09
CA GLU A 100 -10.39 -16.38 -8.14
C GLU A 100 -9.20 -15.66 -8.78
N ILE A 101 -9.35 -14.36 -9.08
CA ILE A 101 -8.24 -13.54 -9.63
C ILE A 101 -7.05 -13.55 -8.67
N ASN A 102 -7.28 -13.29 -7.39
CA ASN A 102 -6.22 -13.27 -6.39
C ASN A 102 -5.56 -14.64 -6.18
N LEU A 103 -6.36 -15.70 -6.17
CA LEU A 103 -5.84 -17.07 -6.06
C LEU A 103 -4.99 -17.45 -7.30
N ALA A 104 -5.46 -17.12 -8.49
CA ALA A 104 -4.74 -17.37 -9.74
C ALA A 104 -3.42 -16.60 -9.79
N ALA A 105 -3.46 -15.29 -9.43
CA ALA A 105 -2.28 -14.45 -9.38
C ALA A 105 -1.22 -14.95 -8.38
N GLY A 106 -1.65 -15.34 -7.17
CA GLY A 106 -0.76 -15.89 -6.17
C GLY A 106 -0.09 -17.20 -6.62
N ARG A 107 -0.87 -18.13 -7.19
CA ARG A 107 -0.35 -19.41 -7.72
C ARG A 107 0.61 -19.21 -8.87
N LEU A 108 0.25 -18.39 -9.84
CA LEU A 108 1.09 -18.04 -10.98
C LEU A 108 2.43 -17.45 -10.52
N SER A 109 2.40 -16.50 -9.61
CA SER A 109 3.59 -15.86 -9.07
C SER A 109 4.45 -16.85 -8.28
N ARG A 110 3.82 -17.73 -7.48
CA ARG A 110 4.55 -18.78 -6.73
C ARG A 110 5.26 -19.74 -7.68
N GLU A 111 4.60 -20.18 -8.75
CA GLU A 111 5.17 -21.05 -9.76
C GLU A 111 6.40 -20.41 -10.42
N VAL A 112 6.30 -19.14 -10.81
CA VAL A 112 7.44 -18.38 -11.38
C VAL A 112 8.60 -18.32 -10.40
N ALA A 113 8.33 -18.00 -9.13
CA ALA A 113 9.38 -17.90 -8.12
C ALA A 113 10.05 -19.25 -7.82
N ASP A 114 9.28 -20.33 -7.72
CA ASP A 114 9.81 -21.67 -7.46
C ASP A 114 10.65 -22.18 -8.62
N THR A 115 10.19 -21.98 -9.85
CA THR A 115 10.95 -22.32 -11.07
C THR A 115 12.24 -21.51 -11.13
N TYR A 116 12.18 -20.21 -10.87
CA TYR A 116 13.37 -19.35 -10.89
C TYR A 116 14.40 -19.77 -9.84
N MET A 117 13.97 -20.06 -8.61
CA MET A 117 14.86 -20.53 -7.55
C MET A 117 15.45 -21.93 -7.84
N ALA A 118 14.73 -22.81 -8.53
CA ALA A 118 15.27 -24.10 -8.97
C ALA A 118 16.39 -23.93 -10.00
N GLU A 119 16.27 -22.94 -10.89
CA GLU A 119 17.31 -22.58 -11.88
C GLU A 119 18.47 -21.79 -11.25
N HIS A 120 18.23 -21.08 -10.15
CA HIS A 120 19.18 -20.20 -9.46
C HIS A 120 19.19 -20.51 -7.95
N PRO A 121 19.82 -21.60 -7.49
CA PRO A 121 19.74 -22.07 -6.09
C PRO A 121 20.34 -21.11 -5.04
N ASP A 122 21.18 -20.18 -5.45
CA ASP A 122 21.78 -19.13 -4.62
C ASP A 122 20.82 -17.94 -4.39
N ARG A 123 19.75 -17.83 -5.18
CA ARG A 123 18.76 -16.75 -5.04
C ARG A 123 17.66 -17.11 -4.06
N THR A 124 17.19 -16.12 -3.33
CA THR A 124 15.99 -16.20 -2.50
C THR A 124 14.98 -15.21 -3.02
N ILE A 125 13.83 -15.71 -3.47
CA ILE A 125 12.77 -14.89 -4.08
C ILE A 125 11.54 -14.91 -3.19
N PHE A 126 10.91 -13.75 -3.03
CA PHE A 126 9.66 -13.57 -2.31
C PHE A 126 8.55 -13.09 -3.23
N VAL A 127 7.36 -13.65 -3.06
CA VAL A 127 6.13 -13.21 -3.73
C VAL A 127 5.36 -12.31 -2.79
N ALA A 128 5.18 -11.05 -3.16
CA ALA A 128 4.37 -10.09 -2.42
C ALA A 128 2.97 -10.00 -3.02
N GLY A 129 1.95 -10.32 -2.24
CA GLY A 129 0.54 -10.12 -2.62
C GLY A 129 0.21 -8.64 -2.61
N SER A 130 0.15 -8.03 -3.79
CA SER A 130 -0.14 -6.60 -3.97
C SER A 130 -1.59 -6.27 -3.67
N ILE A 131 -1.81 -5.28 -2.82
CA ILE A 131 -3.12 -4.75 -2.44
C ILE A 131 -3.06 -3.23 -2.56
N GLY A 132 -3.64 -2.69 -3.63
CA GLY A 132 -3.75 -1.26 -3.84
C GLY A 132 -4.92 -0.63 -3.08
N PRO A 133 -5.08 0.68 -3.16
CA PRO A 133 -6.24 1.38 -2.62
C PRO A 133 -7.50 1.06 -3.43
N THR A 134 -8.65 1.18 -2.79
CA THR A 134 -9.92 1.15 -3.52
C THR A 134 -10.16 2.49 -4.23
N ASN A 135 -10.99 2.49 -5.29
CA ASN A 135 -11.43 3.71 -5.99
C ASN A 135 -12.44 4.55 -5.19
N LYS A 136 -12.83 4.10 -3.97
CA LYS A 136 -13.72 4.80 -3.04
C LYS A 136 -13.05 4.91 -1.68
N THR A 137 -13.36 6.00 -0.94
CA THR A 137 -12.81 6.23 0.40
C THR A 137 -13.91 6.37 1.44
N ALA A 138 -13.63 5.94 2.67
CA ALA A 138 -14.53 6.10 3.80
C ALA A 138 -14.26 7.40 4.59
N SER A 139 -13.14 8.09 4.34
CA SER A 139 -12.78 9.31 5.06
C SER A 139 -13.26 10.59 4.38
N MET A 140 -13.48 10.57 3.07
CA MET A 140 -13.85 11.75 2.28
C MET A 140 -15.18 11.54 1.56
N SER A 141 -15.96 12.61 1.42
CA SER A 141 -17.14 12.60 0.55
C SER A 141 -16.74 12.79 -0.91
N PRO A 142 -17.27 11.99 -1.84
CA PRO A 142 -17.13 12.26 -3.26
C PRO A 142 -18.07 13.39 -3.74
N ASP A 143 -19.05 13.79 -2.91
CA ASP A 143 -19.99 14.87 -3.17
C ASP A 143 -19.61 16.11 -2.36
N VAL A 144 -19.20 17.17 -3.06
CA VAL A 144 -18.82 18.45 -2.42
C VAL A 144 -20.02 19.13 -1.74
N SER A 145 -21.24 18.88 -2.22
CA SER A 145 -22.47 19.45 -1.66
C SER A 145 -22.97 18.71 -0.41
N ASP A 146 -22.56 17.46 -0.22
CA ASP A 146 -22.85 16.65 0.98
C ASP A 146 -21.55 16.14 1.62
N PRO A 147 -20.90 16.93 2.48
CA PRO A 147 -19.64 16.54 3.13
C PRO A 147 -19.79 15.34 4.09
N ALA A 148 -21.00 14.98 4.49
CA ALA A 148 -21.28 13.84 5.37
C ALA A 148 -21.41 12.52 4.61
N TYR A 149 -21.72 12.54 3.33
CA TYR A 149 -21.90 11.36 2.51
C TYR A 149 -20.61 10.53 2.43
N ARG A 150 -20.75 9.22 2.43
CA ARG A 150 -19.66 8.25 2.20
C ARG A 150 -20.13 7.20 1.22
N ALA A 151 -19.34 7.00 0.16
CA ALA A 151 -19.64 6.01 -0.87
C ALA A 151 -19.45 4.58 -0.38
N VAL A 152 -18.64 4.38 0.64
CA VAL A 152 -18.37 3.08 1.29
C VAL A 152 -18.22 3.26 2.78
N THR A 153 -18.54 2.21 3.54
CA THR A 153 -18.32 2.13 4.97
C THR A 153 -16.99 1.42 5.28
N TYR A 154 -16.53 1.54 6.53
CA TYR A 154 -15.38 0.75 7.01
C TYR A 154 -15.61 -0.76 6.82
N LYS A 155 -16.83 -1.25 7.07
CA LYS A 155 -17.18 -2.66 6.91
C LYS A 155 -17.14 -3.12 5.46
N ASP A 156 -17.54 -2.28 4.51
CA ASP A 156 -17.46 -2.60 3.08
C ASP A 156 -16.01 -2.75 2.65
N LEU A 157 -15.13 -1.83 3.10
CA LEU A 157 -13.70 -1.90 2.86
C LEU A 157 -13.07 -3.15 3.50
N TYR A 158 -13.39 -3.41 4.76
CA TYR A 158 -12.92 -4.60 5.47
C TYR A 158 -13.28 -5.89 4.73
N ASN A 159 -14.53 -6.03 4.30
CA ASN A 159 -14.99 -7.21 3.58
C ASN A 159 -14.28 -7.37 2.22
N ALA A 160 -14.15 -6.28 1.46
CA ALA A 160 -13.47 -6.29 0.17
C ALA A 160 -11.99 -6.67 0.28
N TYR A 161 -11.29 -6.11 1.26
CA TYR A 161 -9.89 -6.48 1.52
C TYR A 161 -9.74 -7.89 2.11
N LYS A 162 -10.68 -8.34 2.96
CA LYS A 162 -10.66 -9.69 3.50
C LYS A 162 -10.68 -10.75 2.40
N GLU A 163 -11.61 -10.62 1.45
CA GLU A 163 -11.71 -11.53 0.29
C GLU A 163 -10.44 -11.52 -0.56
N GLN A 164 -9.87 -10.35 -0.81
CA GLN A 164 -8.61 -10.20 -1.55
C GLN A 164 -7.46 -10.92 -0.83
N VAL A 165 -7.27 -10.66 0.45
CA VAL A 165 -6.21 -11.28 1.26
C VAL A 165 -6.39 -12.80 1.34
N GLU A 166 -7.63 -13.29 1.51
CA GLU A 166 -7.92 -14.73 1.51
C GLU A 166 -7.45 -15.41 0.22
N GLY A 167 -7.76 -14.80 -0.93
CA GLY A 167 -7.32 -15.31 -2.24
C GLY A 167 -5.80 -15.33 -2.40
N LEU A 168 -5.11 -14.25 -1.99
CA LEU A 168 -3.66 -14.15 -2.04
C LEU A 168 -2.96 -15.17 -1.14
N VAL A 169 -3.42 -15.32 0.12
CA VAL A 169 -2.86 -16.30 1.07
C VAL A 169 -3.06 -17.73 0.58
N ASP A 170 -4.24 -18.05 0.04
CA ASP A 170 -4.53 -19.36 -0.56
C ASP A 170 -3.72 -19.60 -1.84
N GLY A 171 -3.34 -18.51 -2.53
CA GLY A 171 -2.45 -18.52 -3.70
C GLY A 171 -0.98 -18.76 -3.37
N GLY A 172 -0.60 -18.68 -2.08
CA GLY A 172 0.76 -19.02 -1.64
C GLY A 172 1.76 -17.86 -1.70
N VAL A 173 1.30 -16.62 -1.51
CA VAL A 173 2.19 -15.45 -1.36
C VAL A 173 3.01 -15.54 -0.08
N ASP A 174 4.19 -14.91 -0.08
CA ASP A 174 5.10 -14.86 1.08
C ASP A 174 4.90 -13.61 1.94
N ILE A 175 4.38 -12.55 1.36
CA ILE A 175 4.24 -11.20 1.95
C ILE A 175 2.87 -10.66 1.58
N ILE A 176 2.22 -9.94 2.49
CA ILE A 176 1.05 -9.09 2.19
C ILE A 176 1.56 -7.66 2.01
N LEU A 177 1.36 -7.07 0.84
CA LEU A 177 1.85 -5.72 0.50
C LEU A 177 0.68 -4.77 0.25
N PHE A 178 0.37 -3.92 1.24
CA PHE A 178 -0.48 -2.76 1.02
C PHE A 178 0.36 -1.64 0.41
N GLU A 179 0.01 -1.19 -0.79
CA GLU A 179 0.79 -0.18 -1.49
C GLU A 179 -0.06 0.96 -2.04
N THR A 180 0.59 2.08 -2.32
CA THR A 180 -0.03 3.32 -2.83
C THR A 180 -1.16 3.82 -1.90
N THR A 181 -0.99 3.59 -0.61
CA THR A 181 -1.97 3.97 0.41
C THR A 181 -2.03 5.49 0.53
N PHE A 182 -3.20 6.07 0.29
CA PHE A 182 -3.42 7.51 0.39
C PHE A 182 -4.50 7.89 1.43
N ASP A 183 -5.20 6.91 1.99
CA ASP A 183 -6.26 7.10 3.00
C ASP A 183 -6.02 6.16 4.18
N THR A 184 -5.81 6.74 5.36
CA THR A 184 -5.49 5.99 6.57
C THR A 184 -6.65 5.14 7.06
N LEU A 185 -7.90 5.60 6.91
CA LEU A 185 -9.07 4.83 7.35
C LEU A 185 -9.26 3.60 6.46
N ASN A 186 -9.08 3.75 5.15
CA ASN A 186 -9.16 2.64 4.21
C ASN A 186 -8.12 1.56 4.53
N VAL A 187 -6.86 1.96 4.73
CA VAL A 187 -5.80 0.98 5.00
C VAL A 187 -5.95 0.31 6.36
N LYS A 188 -6.49 1.00 7.37
CA LYS A 188 -6.80 0.35 8.66
C LYS A 188 -7.78 -0.81 8.50
N ALA A 189 -8.81 -0.63 7.67
CA ALA A 189 -9.74 -1.72 7.35
C ALA A 189 -9.03 -2.90 6.66
N GLY A 190 -8.09 -2.60 5.75
CA GLY A 190 -7.28 -3.62 5.08
C GLY A 190 -6.33 -4.35 6.01
N LEU A 191 -5.62 -3.60 6.88
CA LEU A 191 -4.69 -4.18 7.86
C LEU A 191 -5.41 -5.08 8.86
N GLU A 192 -6.57 -4.64 9.39
CA GLU A 192 -7.41 -5.48 10.26
C GLU A 192 -7.87 -6.75 9.54
N ALA A 193 -8.32 -6.62 8.29
CA ALA A 193 -8.72 -7.77 7.48
C ALA A 193 -7.55 -8.76 7.28
N ALA A 194 -6.35 -8.25 6.98
CA ALA A 194 -5.16 -9.08 6.82
C ALA A 194 -4.78 -9.81 8.11
N GLU A 195 -4.75 -9.13 9.25
CA GLU A 195 -4.44 -9.75 10.55
C GLU A 195 -5.46 -10.84 10.90
N VAL A 196 -6.74 -10.60 10.64
CA VAL A 196 -7.80 -11.59 10.88
C VAL A 196 -7.63 -12.80 9.98
N VAL A 197 -7.42 -12.63 8.67
CA VAL A 197 -7.21 -13.74 7.72
C VAL A 197 -5.97 -14.55 8.07
N LEU A 198 -4.86 -13.91 8.39
CA LEU A 198 -3.63 -14.60 8.78
C LEU A 198 -3.85 -15.44 10.04
N LYS A 199 -4.56 -14.90 11.01
CA LYS A 199 -4.93 -15.65 12.23
C LYS A 199 -5.89 -16.81 11.94
N GLU A 200 -6.96 -16.59 11.16
CA GLU A 200 -7.93 -17.63 10.78
C GLU A 200 -7.28 -18.78 10.00
N LYS A 201 -6.27 -18.48 9.19
CA LYS A 201 -5.54 -19.45 8.36
C LYS A 201 -4.26 -20.01 9.03
N GLU A 202 -3.97 -19.61 10.25
CA GLU A 202 -2.73 -19.98 10.99
C GLU A 202 -1.46 -19.73 10.17
N LYS A 203 -1.40 -18.56 9.51
CA LYS A 203 -0.25 -18.09 8.70
C LYS A 203 0.46 -16.94 9.40
N ASP A 204 1.79 -16.98 9.43
CA ASP A 204 2.63 -15.88 9.91
C ASP A 204 3.39 -15.26 8.72
N LEU A 205 2.65 -14.47 7.92
CA LEU A 205 3.23 -13.72 6.82
C LEU A 205 3.55 -12.28 7.26
N PRO A 206 4.67 -11.71 6.81
CA PRO A 206 4.97 -10.30 7.03
C PRO A 206 3.99 -9.42 6.26
N ILE A 207 3.56 -8.33 6.90
CA ILE A 207 2.75 -7.28 6.27
C ILE A 207 3.66 -6.07 5.99
N MET A 208 3.73 -5.66 4.75
CA MET A 208 4.41 -4.43 4.30
C MET A 208 3.35 -3.37 3.99
N LEU A 209 3.67 -2.13 4.30
CA LEU A 209 2.79 -0.98 4.04
C LEU A 209 3.55 0.13 3.33
N SER A 210 3.02 0.64 2.23
CA SER A 210 3.62 1.74 1.49
C SER A 210 2.61 2.83 1.20
N LEU A 211 3.00 4.07 1.51
CA LEU A 211 2.18 5.26 1.31
C LEU A 211 2.47 5.92 -0.02
N THR A 212 1.47 6.64 -0.49
CA THR A 212 1.65 7.69 -1.48
C THR A 212 1.24 9.03 -0.87
N LEU A 213 2.09 10.05 -1.04
CA LEU A 213 1.87 11.40 -0.53
C LEU A 213 1.59 12.33 -1.70
N SER A 214 0.80 13.38 -1.46
CA SER A 214 0.58 14.42 -2.46
C SER A 214 1.91 15.13 -2.77
N ALA A 215 2.22 15.31 -4.04
CA ALA A 215 3.38 16.08 -4.50
C ALA A 215 3.33 17.54 -4.03
N GLN A 216 2.13 18.06 -3.76
CA GLN A 216 1.92 19.37 -3.19
C GLN A 216 1.71 19.24 -1.67
N GLY A 217 2.79 19.40 -0.88
CA GLY A 217 2.72 19.51 0.57
C GLY A 217 3.03 18.24 1.37
N GLY A 218 3.34 17.09 0.72
CA GLY A 218 3.84 15.89 1.43
C GLY A 218 2.86 15.28 2.42
N ARG A 219 1.55 15.37 2.13
CA ARG A 219 0.48 14.83 2.96
C ARG A 219 -0.23 13.69 2.25
N THR A 220 -0.87 12.82 3.00
CA THR A 220 -1.85 11.88 2.44
C THR A 220 -3.00 12.65 1.80
N PHE A 221 -3.77 12.04 0.91
CA PHE A 221 -4.95 12.70 0.31
C PHE A 221 -6.03 13.02 1.34
N SER A 222 -6.06 12.29 2.48
CA SER A 222 -6.90 12.63 3.64
C SER A 222 -6.34 13.76 4.52
N GLY A 223 -5.21 14.36 4.14
CA GLY A 223 -4.63 15.56 4.75
C GLY A 223 -3.63 15.31 5.88
N GLN A 224 -3.33 14.07 6.24
CA GLN A 224 -2.40 13.74 7.32
C GLN A 224 -0.94 13.93 6.92
N THR A 225 -0.12 14.40 7.87
CA THR A 225 1.34 14.33 7.75
C THR A 225 1.83 12.90 7.87
N LEU A 226 3.08 12.66 7.43
CA LEU A 226 3.74 11.35 7.54
C LEU A 226 3.80 10.85 8.99
N LEU A 227 4.12 11.71 9.94
CA LEU A 227 4.17 11.34 11.37
C LEU A 227 2.77 11.07 11.95
N ALA A 228 1.75 11.82 11.54
CA ALA A 228 0.38 11.52 11.93
C ALA A 228 -0.08 10.16 11.38
N PHE A 229 0.31 9.81 10.16
CA PHE A 229 0.07 8.49 9.61
C PHE A 229 0.79 7.41 10.43
N LEU A 230 2.08 7.55 10.74
CA LEU A 230 2.81 6.60 11.58
C LEU A 230 2.13 6.39 12.93
N ALA A 231 1.69 7.47 13.59
CA ALA A 231 0.95 7.38 14.85
C ALA A 231 -0.37 6.59 14.70
N SER A 232 -1.06 6.75 13.55
CA SER A 232 -2.32 6.07 13.27
C SER A 232 -2.22 4.55 13.14
N ILE A 233 -1.05 4.03 12.76
CA ILE A 233 -0.83 2.60 12.48
C ILE A 233 -0.01 1.88 13.56
N GLN A 234 0.36 2.54 14.65
CA GLN A 234 1.22 1.95 15.71
C GLN A 234 0.66 0.67 16.35
N HIS A 235 -0.65 0.47 16.28
CA HIS A 235 -1.34 -0.69 16.85
C HIS A 235 -1.30 -1.91 15.92
N THR A 236 -0.79 -1.79 14.70
CA THR A 236 -0.76 -2.86 13.70
C THR A 236 0.57 -3.62 13.71
N HIS A 237 0.55 -4.88 13.24
CA HIS A 237 1.73 -5.76 13.25
C HIS A 237 2.47 -5.76 11.90
N ILE A 238 2.66 -4.57 11.31
CA ILE A 238 3.45 -4.44 10.08
C ILE A 238 4.95 -4.61 10.36
N VAL A 239 5.68 -5.09 9.35
CA VAL A 239 7.14 -5.23 9.42
C VAL A 239 7.87 -4.08 8.73
N SER A 240 7.29 -3.52 7.69
CA SER A 240 7.87 -2.37 6.99
C SER A 240 6.85 -1.30 6.69
N VAL A 241 7.33 -0.05 6.67
CA VAL A 241 6.62 1.11 6.16
C VAL A 241 7.46 1.75 5.06
N GLY A 242 6.84 2.35 4.07
CA GLY A 242 7.58 2.96 2.98
C GLY A 242 6.79 3.97 2.18
N LEU A 243 7.40 4.39 1.08
CA LEU A 243 6.83 5.33 0.13
C LEU A 243 6.92 4.78 -1.28
N ASN A 244 5.87 4.94 -2.06
CA ASN A 244 5.86 4.64 -3.48
C ASN A 244 4.99 5.60 -4.27
N CYS A 245 5.20 5.62 -5.58
CA CYS A 245 4.44 6.46 -6.50
C CYS A 245 4.59 7.96 -6.18
N SER A 246 3.72 8.81 -6.69
CA SER A 246 3.63 10.28 -6.53
C SER A 246 4.88 11.08 -6.89
N PHE A 247 6.06 10.61 -6.50
CA PHE A 247 7.33 11.32 -6.65
C PHE A 247 8.30 10.54 -7.54
N GLY A 248 9.22 11.28 -8.17
CA GLY A 248 10.53 10.77 -8.53
C GLY A 248 11.41 10.57 -7.28
N ALA A 249 12.51 9.85 -7.44
CA ALA A 249 13.37 9.52 -6.29
C ALA A 249 13.93 10.76 -5.57
N ALA A 250 14.29 11.80 -6.31
CA ALA A 250 14.85 13.02 -5.72
C ALA A 250 13.88 13.69 -4.73
N ASP A 251 12.59 13.79 -5.10
CA ASP A 251 11.57 14.45 -4.28
C ASP A 251 11.09 13.56 -3.12
N MET A 252 11.27 12.24 -3.20
CA MET A 252 10.91 11.29 -2.15
C MET A 252 11.90 11.33 -0.97
N LYS A 253 13.15 11.69 -1.21
CA LYS A 253 14.25 11.62 -0.24
C LYS A 253 13.95 12.29 1.12
N PRO A 254 13.43 13.55 1.19
CA PRO A 254 13.17 14.20 2.48
C PRO A 254 12.20 13.41 3.36
N TYR A 255 11.20 12.77 2.77
CA TYR A 255 10.21 11.95 3.48
C TYR A 255 10.81 10.61 3.94
N LEU A 256 11.74 10.03 3.18
CA LEU A 256 12.48 8.86 3.62
C LEU A 256 13.40 9.17 4.80
N GLN A 257 14.02 10.35 4.81
CA GLN A 257 14.81 10.81 5.97
C GLN A 257 13.93 10.98 7.21
N GLU A 258 12.70 11.47 7.05
CA GLU A 258 11.74 11.55 8.15
C GLU A 258 11.32 10.16 8.64
N LEU A 259 11.01 9.21 7.74
CA LEU A 259 10.74 7.82 8.09
C LEU A 259 11.92 7.18 8.81
N ALA A 260 13.13 7.31 8.28
CA ALA A 260 14.35 6.74 8.88
C ALA A 260 14.58 7.21 10.31
N LYS A 261 14.19 8.45 10.60
CA LYS A 261 14.35 9.04 11.95
C LYS A 261 13.31 8.53 12.95
N TYR A 262 12.06 8.27 12.51
CA TYR A 262 10.94 8.08 13.43
C TYR A 262 10.24 6.72 13.33
N ALA A 263 10.40 6.00 12.23
CA ALA A 263 9.67 4.75 12.04
C ALA A 263 10.35 3.55 12.72
N PRO A 264 9.68 2.85 13.65
CA PRO A 264 10.22 1.65 14.28
C PRO A 264 9.98 0.40 13.40
N TYR A 265 10.11 0.56 12.09
CA TYR A 265 9.87 -0.45 11.06
C TYR A 265 10.99 -0.43 10.03
N TYR A 266 11.18 -1.53 9.29
CA TYR A 266 12.01 -1.49 8.09
C TYR A 266 11.42 -0.54 7.05
N ILE A 267 12.25 0.04 6.19
CA ILE A 267 11.82 1.08 5.24
C ILE A 267 11.94 0.57 3.81
N SER A 268 10.85 0.76 3.04
CA SER A 268 10.82 0.51 1.60
C SER A 268 10.63 1.81 0.80
N ALA A 269 11.27 1.88 -0.38
CA ALA A 269 11.13 3.00 -1.30
C ALA A 269 11.11 2.52 -2.74
N TYR A 270 10.01 2.81 -3.47
CA TYR A 270 9.90 2.50 -4.89
C TYR A 270 9.23 3.65 -5.65
N PRO A 271 10.08 4.65 -6.05
CA PRO A 271 9.63 5.85 -6.75
C PRO A 271 9.22 5.57 -8.20
N ASN A 272 8.56 6.55 -8.82
CA ASN A 272 8.32 6.57 -10.24
C ASN A 272 9.62 6.87 -11.02
N ALA A 273 9.66 6.53 -12.30
CA ALA A 273 10.71 6.97 -13.23
C ALA A 273 10.53 8.44 -13.60
N GLY A 274 10.65 9.33 -12.61
CA GLY A 274 10.32 10.76 -12.70
C GLY A 274 8.81 11.04 -12.56
N LEU A 275 8.38 12.19 -13.07
CA LEU A 275 6.96 12.56 -13.17
C LEU A 275 6.44 12.31 -14.58
N PRO A 276 5.15 11.99 -14.77
CA PRO A 276 4.59 11.82 -16.10
C PRO A 276 4.64 13.16 -16.86
N ASN A 277 5.07 13.10 -18.11
CA ASN A 277 5.07 14.24 -19.02
C ASN A 277 3.63 14.56 -19.50
N SER A 278 3.49 15.59 -20.36
CA SER A 278 2.18 16.01 -20.92
C SER A 278 1.45 14.91 -21.72
N PHE A 279 2.16 13.85 -22.13
CA PHE A 279 1.58 12.69 -22.82
C PHE A 279 1.32 11.51 -21.88
N GLY A 280 1.56 11.67 -20.57
CA GLY A 280 1.40 10.62 -19.56
C GLY A 280 2.51 9.56 -19.58
N THR A 281 3.60 9.79 -20.31
CA THR A 281 4.77 8.92 -20.36
C THR A 281 5.84 9.36 -19.35
N TYR A 282 6.72 8.43 -18.97
CA TYR A 282 7.80 8.67 -18.02
C TYR A 282 9.14 8.69 -18.75
N ASP A 283 9.92 9.74 -18.53
CA ASP A 283 11.14 10.04 -19.33
C ASP A 283 12.44 9.85 -18.53
N GLU A 284 12.37 9.48 -17.24
CA GLU A 284 13.57 9.27 -16.46
C GLU A 284 14.27 7.96 -16.87
N THR A 285 15.51 8.09 -17.28
CA THR A 285 16.30 6.94 -17.75
C THR A 285 16.77 6.07 -16.58
N PRO A 286 17.07 4.76 -16.79
CA PRO A 286 17.60 3.86 -15.76
C PRO A 286 18.81 4.42 -15.01
N ASP A 287 19.76 5.02 -15.71
CA ASP A 287 20.97 5.58 -15.11
C ASP A 287 20.68 6.83 -14.26
N LYS A 288 19.77 7.69 -14.72
CA LYS A 288 19.36 8.89 -13.97
C LYS A 288 18.59 8.50 -12.71
N MET A 289 17.66 7.55 -12.81
CA MET A 289 16.94 7.04 -11.66
C MET A 289 17.87 6.42 -10.64
N ALA A 290 18.84 5.61 -11.07
CA ALA A 290 19.84 5.03 -10.17
C ALA A 290 20.67 6.10 -9.44
N GLN A 291 21.04 7.20 -10.12
CA GLN A 291 21.71 8.35 -9.48
C GLN A 291 20.83 9.01 -8.40
N HIS A 292 19.52 9.13 -8.62
CA HIS A 292 18.60 9.71 -7.65
C HIS A 292 18.28 8.76 -6.48
N VAL A 293 18.29 7.44 -6.69
CA VAL A 293 18.09 6.43 -5.64
C VAL A 293 19.37 6.20 -4.82
N LYS A 294 20.55 6.45 -5.39
CA LYS A 294 21.83 6.24 -4.74
C LYS A 294 21.93 6.85 -3.33
N PRO A 295 21.47 8.09 -3.08
CA PRO A 295 21.46 8.67 -1.73
C PRO A 295 20.64 7.88 -0.70
N PHE A 296 19.57 7.16 -1.11
CA PHE A 296 18.79 6.34 -0.18
C PHE A 296 19.63 5.22 0.42
N VAL A 297 20.50 4.65 -0.42
CA VAL A 297 21.41 3.56 -0.08
C VAL A 297 22.61 4.08 0.73
N GLU A 298 23.26 5.14 0.24
CA GLU A 298 24.47 5.70 0.86
C GLU A 298 24.21 6.31 2.24
N GLU A 299 23.04 6.90 2.45
CA GLU A 299 22.61 7.47 3.74
C GLU A 299 21.97 6.43 4.68
N GLY A 300 21.85 5.17 4.26
CA GLY A 300 21.26 4.11 5.09
C GLY A 300 19.79 4.35 5.42
N LEU A 301 19.00 4.85 4.47
CA LEU A 301 17.59 5.22 4.68
C LEU A 301 16.63 4.06 4.45
N VAL A 302 17.04 2.98 3.79
CA VAL A 302 16.14 1.95 3.28
C VAL A 302 16.63 0.52 3.54
N ASN A 303 15.66 -0.40 3.58
CA ASN A 303 15.89 -1.86 3.58
C ASN A 303 15.43 -2.51 2.28
N ILE A 304 14.53 -1.85 1.56
CA ILE A 304 13.98 -2.34 0.29
C ILE A 304 13.95 -1.16 -0.69
N ILE A 305 14.45 -1.37 -1.90
CA ILE A 305 14.31 -0.41 -3.01
C ILE A 305 13.67 -1.10 -4.21
N GLY A 306 12.90 -0.36 -4.97
CA GLY A 306 12.24 -0.85 -6.17
C GLY A 306 11.85 0.28 -7.11
N GLY A 307 10.89 0.01 -7.97
CA GLY A 307 10.32 1.01 -8.86
C GLY A 307 8.80 0.94 -8.92
N CYS A 308 8.16 2.07 -9.31
CA CYS A 308 6.73 2.16 -9.52
C CYS A 308 6.43 2.57 -10.98
N CYS A 309 5.53 3.51 -11.20
CA CYS A 309 5.13 3.90 -12.54
C CYS A 309 6.32 4.34 -13.43
N GLY A 310 6.30 3.91 -14.69
CA GLY A 310 7.34 4.20 -15.68
C GLY A 310 8.60 3.34 -15.55
N THR A 311 8.78 2.59 -14.46
CA THR A 311 9.96 1.73 -14.30
C THR A 311 9.81 0.41 -15.06
N THR A 312 10.94 -0.09 -15.56
CA THR A 312 11.05 -1.29 -16.36
C THR A 312 12.17 -2.19 -15.80
N PRO A 313 12.34 -3.42 -16.28
CA PRO A 313 13.50 -4.27 -15.92
C PRO A 313 14.85 -3.56 -16.09
N ALA A 314 14.99 -2.69 -17.10
CA ALA A 314 16.22 -1.91 -17.29
C ALA A 314 16.53 -0.94 -16.14
N HIS A 315 15.50 -0.40 -15.47
CA HIS A 315 15.67 0.43 -14.26
C HIS A 315 16.11 -0.44 -13.09
N ILE A 316 15.42 -1.54 -12.84
CA ILE A 316 15.71 -2.46 -11.74
C ILE A 316 17.11 -3.08 -11.88
N SER A 317 17.57 -3.38 -13.10
CA SER A 317 18.90 -3.94 -13.35
C SER A 317 20.09 -3.06 -12.91
N ARG A 318 19.84 -1.78 -12.57
CA ARG A 318 20.86 -0.89 -12.00
C ARG A 318 21.03 -1.06 -10.48
N TYR A 319 20.06 -1.64 -9.81
CA TYR A 319 20.05 -1.73 -8.34
C TYR A 319 20.99 -2.79 -7.75
N PRO A 320 21.20 -3.98 -8.35
CA PRO A 320 22.14 -4.97 -7.79
C PRO A 320 23.53 -4.41 -7.48
N GLU A 321 24.10 -3.64 -8.41
CA GLU A 321 25.41 -3.02 -8.18
C GLU A 321 25.33 -1.87 -7.18
N LEU A 322 24.22 -1.12 -7.18
CA LEU A 322 23.99 0.01 -6.26
C LEU A 322 23.91 -0.42 -4.79
N VAL A 323 23.28 -1.57 -4.51
CA VAL A 323 23.10 -2.08 -3.13
C VAL A 323 24.24 -2.96 -2.66
N LYS A 324 25.19 -3.31 -3.51
CA LYS A 324 26.28 -4.23 -3.21
C LYS A 324 27.16 -3.71 -2.07
N GLY A 325 27.18 -4.45 -0.97
CA GLY A 325 27.96 -4.07 0.22
C GLY A 325 27.39 -2.91 1.04
N ALA A 326 26.23 -2.35 0.64
CA ALA A 326 25.54 -1.31 1.38
C ALA A 326 24.91 -1.89 2.66
N LYS A 327 24.92 -1.08 3.71
CA LYS A 327 24.26 -1.43 4.97
C LYS A 327 22.78 -1.06 4.93
N PRO A 328 21.88 -1.98 5.29
CA PRO A 328 20.46 -1.67 5.38
C PRO A 328 20.18 -0.69 6.54
N HIS A 329 19.05 -0.01 6.46
CA HIS A 329 18.54 0.85 7.53
C HIS A 329 18.29 0.05 8.82
N ILE A 330 18.59 0.65 9.97
CA ILE A 330 18.26 0.11 11.29
C ILE A 330 17.00 0.83 11.77
N PRO A 331 15.87 0.12 12.00
CA PRO A 331 14.64 0.73 12.47
C PRO A 331 14.83 1.59 13.72
N ALA A 332 14.16 2.74 13.77
CA ALA A 332 14.18 3.62 14.92
C ALA A 332 13.58 2.93 16.17
N LEU A 333 13.93 3.40 17.33
CA LEU A 333 13.28 2.95 18.56
C LEU A 333 11.84 3.43 18.59
N LYS A 334 10.94 2.62 19.17
CA LYS A 334 9.58 3.08 19.44
C LYS A 334 9.63 4.31 20.34
N PRO A 335 8.79 5.34 20.07
CA PRO A 335 8.72 6.50 20.96
C PRO A 335 8.31 6.06 22.38
N ASP A 336 8.95 6.65 23.38
CA ASP A 336 8.69 6.43 24.81
C ASP A 336 7.54 7.28 25.35
N CYS A 337 6.86 8.02 24.49
CA CYS A 337 5.73 8.89 24.81
C CYS A 337 4.47 8.49 23.99
N LEU A 338 3.32 8.96 24.46
CA LEU A 338 2.05 8.73 23.75
C LEU A 338 1.98 9.60 22.50
N TRP A 339 1.81 8.97 21.35
CA TRP A 339 1.53 9.61 20.08
C TRP A 339 0.03 9.54 19.77
N LEU A 340 -0.56 10.67 19.48
CA LEU A 340 -1.95 10.79 19.05
C LEU A 340 -2.01 11.39 17.66
N SER A 341 -2.86 10.84 16.81
CA SER A 341 -2.99 11.24 15.41
C SER A 341 -4.25 12.06 15.17
N GLY A 342 -4.05 13.24 14.62
CA GLY A 342 -5.07 14.00 13.90
C GLY A 342 -4.63 14.15 12.44
N LEU A 343 -4.67 15.36 11.89
CA LEU A 343 -3.98 15.71 10.65
C LEU A 343 -2.47 15.86 10.90
N GLU A 344 -2.11 16.26 12.13
CA GLU A 344 -0.76 16.37 12.64
C GLU A 344 -0.54 15.36 13.77
N LEU A 345 0.72 15.06 14.05
CA LEU A 345 1.12 14.31 15.23
C LEU A 345 1.01 15.20 16.48
N LEU A 346 0.39 14.69 17.53
CA LEU A 346 0.51 15.21 18.89
C LEU A 346 1.33 14.22 19.72
N GLU A 347 2.53 14.63 20.13
CA GLU A 347 3.33 13.91 21.11
C GLU A 347 2.96 14.39 22.51
N VAL A 348 2.58 13.46 23.40
CA VAL A 348 2.30 13.76 24.81
C VAL A 348 3.54 13.43 25.60
N LYS A 349 4.34 14.45 25.93
CA LYS A 349 5.62 14.33 26.61
C LYS A 349 5.79 15.41 27.70
N PRO A 350 6.72 15.25 28.66
CA PRO A 350 6.86 16.16 29.80
C PRO A 350 7.00 17.63 29.42
N GLU A 351 7.67 17.93 28.29
CA GLU A 351 7.90 19.29 27.81
C GLU A 351 6.62 20.01 27.37
N ASN A 352 5.56 19.25 27.07
CA ASN A 352 4.24 19.80 26.73
C ASN A 352 3.46 20.27 27.96
N ASN A 353 3.99 20.07 29.18
CA ASN A 353 3.31 20.32 30.46
C ASN A 353 1.96 19.60 30.54
N PHE A 354 0.93 20.31 30.97
CA PHE A 354 -0.41 19.75 31.11
C PHE A 354 -1.12 19.67 29.74
N VAL A 355 -1.49 18.45 29.33
CA VAL A 355 -2.30 18.21 28.13
C VAL A 355 -3.74 18.05 28.54
N ASN A 356 -4.58 19.03 28.18
CA ASN A 356 -6.01 19.02 28.51
C ASN A 356 -6.77 18.16 27.49
N VAL A 357 -7.27 17.01 27.93
CA VAL A 357 -8.13 16.14 27.13
C VAL A 357 -9.59 16.39 27.48
N GLY A 358 -10.29 17.09 26.60
CA GLY A 358 -11.71 17.39 26.76
C GLY A 358 -12.59 16.29 26.19
N GLU A 359 -13.47 15.72 27.02
CA GLU A 359 -14.52 14.82 26.58
C GLU A 359 -15.70 15.65 26.02
N ARG A 360 -15.91 15.64 24.70
CA ARG A 360 -16.81 16.59 24.03
C ARG A 360 -18.22 16.08 23.78
N CYS A 361 -18.40 14.78 23.55
CA CYS A 361 -19.66 14.20 23.11
C CYS A 361 -20.04 12.98 23.94
N ASN A 362 -19.82 13.03 25.27
CA ASN A 362 -20.20 11.94 26.15
C ASN A 362 -21.72 11.99 26.42
N VAL A 363 -22.41 10.90 26.08
CA VAL A 363 -23.84 10.71 26.35
C VAL A 363 -24.13 10.59 27.84
N ALA A 364 -23.20 10.07 28.65
CA ALA A 364 -23.35 9.97 30.10
C ALA A 364 -23.28 11.32 30.77
N GLY A 365 -22.54 12.29 30.25
CA GLY A 365 -22.42 13.66 30.77
C GLY A 365 -23.49 14.61 30.31
N SER A 366 -24.41 14.24 29.43
CA SER A 366 -25.44 15.12 28.88
C SER A 366 -26.76 14.39 28.64
N ARG A 367 -27.73 14.59 29.55
CA ARG A 367 -29.07 14.00 29.41
C ARG A 367 -29.77 14.40 28.11
N LYS A 368 -29.59 15.66 27.66
CA LYS A 368 -30.15 16.13 26.38
C LYS A 368 -29.51 15.39 25.22
N PHE A 369 -28.16 15.29 25.17
CA PHE A 369 -27.44 14.60 24.10
C PHE A 369 -27.80 13.12 24.05
N LEU A 370 -27.85 12.44 25.25
CA LEU A 370 -28.28 11.04 25.36
C LEU A 370 -29.68 10.82 24.79
N ARG A 371 -30.63 11.70 25.12
CA ARG A 371 -32.02 11.60 24.62
C ARG A 371 -32.02 11.68 23.08
N LEU A 372 -31.40 12.69 22.53
CA LEU A 372 -31.34 12.89 21.06
C LEU A 372 -30.73 11.71 20.32
N ILE A 373 -29.68 11.12 20.87
CA ILE A 373 -29.08 9.92 20.30
C ILE A 373 -30.03 8.72 20.34
N LYS A 374 -30.72 8.50 21.47
CA LYS A 374 -31.72 7.43 21.62
C LYS A 374 -32.93 7.59 20.70
N GLU A 375 -33.36 8.82 20.47
CA GLU A 375 -34.49 9.18 19.60
C GLU A 375 -34.10 9.21 18.10
N GLY A 376 -32.81 9.04 17.76
CA GLY A 376 -32.34 9.16 16.38
C GLY A 376 -32.34 10.61 15.84
N SER A 377 -32.50 11.60 16.68
CA SER A 377 -32.50 13.03 16.32
C SER A 377 -31.07 13.55 16.12
N TYR A 378 -30.36 12.99 15.15
CA TYR A 378 -28.92 13.22 14.94
C TYR A 378 -28.61 14.66 14.53
N GLU A 379 -29.46 15.33 13.76
CA GLU A 379 -29.25 16.73 13.37
C GLU A 379 -29.19 17.65 14.59
N GLU A 380 -30.13 17.49 15.53
CA GLU A 380 -30.13 18.29 16.78
C GLU A 380 -28.94 17.89 17.68
N ALA A 381 -28.59 16.61 17.76
CA ALA A 381 -27.43 16.14 18.48
C ALA A 381 -26.11 16.74 17.92
N LEU A 382 -25.99 16.88 16.62
CA LEU A 382 -24.83 17.52 15.95
C LEU A 382 -24.72 19.01 16.31
N THR A 383 -25.82 19.73 16.58
CA THR A 383 -25.73 21.12 17.03
C THR A 383 -25.07 21.24 18.40
N ILE A 384 -25.31 20.26 19.29
CA ILE A 384 -24.67 20.19 20.63
C ILE A 384 -23.18 19.88 20.45
N ALA A 385 -22.84 18.90 19.63
CA ALA A 385 -21.45 18.53 19.33
C ALA A 385 -20.69 19.73 18.75
N ARG A 386 -21.30 20.45 17.79
CA ARG A 386 -20.70 21.64 17.15
C ARG A 386 -20.50 22.78 18.17
N SER A 387 -21.45 23.02 19.10
CA SER A 387 -21.30 24.04 20.13
C SER A 387 -20.17 23.72 21.10
N LYS A 388 -20.05 22.44 21.51
CA LYS A 388 -18.95 21.96 22.37
C LYS A 388 -17.59 22.08 21.68
N TRP A 389 -17.53 21.81 20.39
CA TRP A 389 -16.30 21.98 19.61
C TRP A 389 -15.86 23.44 19.50
N ARG A 390 -16.81 24.38 19.34
CA ARG A 390 -16.51 25.82 19.27
C ARG A 390 -16.06 26.42 20.63
N MET A 391 -16.48 25.84 21.75
CA MET A 391 -16.11 26.28 23.10
C MET A 391 -14.82 25.64 23.61
N ALA A 392 -14.24 24.70 22.86
CA ALA A 392 -12.97 24.12 23.27
C ALA A 392 -11.83 25.14 23.11
N PRO A 393 -10.90 25.19 24.05
CA PRO A 393 -9.66 25.95 23.88
C PRO A 393 -8.96 25.51 22.61
N LYS A 394 -8.46 26.49 21.84
CA LYS A 394 -7.66 26.24 20.64
C LYS A 394 -6.29 25.77 21.02
#